data_f470736f8918406f0d9022a96016d1b6
#
_entry.id   f470736f8918406f0d9022a96016d1b6
#
_cell.length_a   1.000
_cell.length_b   1.000
_cell.length_c   1.000
_cell.angle_alpha   90.00
_cell.angle_beta   90.00
_cell.angle_gamma   90.00
#
_symmetry.space_group_name_H-M   'P 1'
#
loop_
_entity.id
_entity.type
_entity.pdbx_description
1 polymer ?
#
loop_
_entity_poly.entity_id
_entity_poly.type
_entity_poly.pdbx_seq_one_letter_code
_entity_poly.pdbx_strand_id
1 'polypeptide(L)'
;QAGVQPRDIVAVALPRSPRMVMSLHAIQRAGAAYLPLDIEQPAARIQRILTAAQPRTVVVDETTRTLLEGADVASVDVSALFTLPHPGGSATDAAPDAADLPSAIPLPTVQPTDPAYVIYTSGSTGEPKGVVVSHRAIVNRLLWMKEHYGFGPQHRFLQKTPYTFDVSVWELFLPMLCGAPLVVAEPDLHRDPQALAALIRREGVDVVHFVPSMLAAFLDEPASEGLRMNAVFCSGEALPAPLRDRFHARMQSALHNLYGPTEAAVDVSFWDAGRTDRSDPIPIGFPVWNTGLYILDDCLRPVPPGVTGTLYLGGRQLADGYLGRPDLTEARFILHPGFGAEDSPRRLYDSGDLARWRRDGAVEYRGRLDHQVKLRGQRIELGEIEAAFSTHPQCRQVAVIARVDDQGGQRLVAYVVPQSDAEPQPVVINDEALAESLLDHARTLLPAAMVPSAVVLMAALPINASGKMDRKALPAPVFAVQARTPARTPQEKQVAAAFADILGLPEQPGVEDDFFMLGGHSLLATRLAARLRDQSGVELTLGAVFEHPEVGRLAAWIERLQRREADAT
;
A
#
# COMPACT_ATOMS: atom_id res chain seq x y z
N GLN A 1 -5.51 -25.61 -19.73
CA GLN A 1 -4.37 -26.53 -19.85
C GLN A 1 -3.68 -26.77 -18.50
N ALA A 2 -3.63 -25.79 -17.61
CA ALA A 2 -3.06 -25.94 -16.26
C ALA A 2 -3.98 -26.66 -15.25
N GLY A 3 -5.15 -27.15 -15.67
CA GLY A 3 -6.10 -27.89 -14.84
C GLY A 3 -6.80 -27.02 -13.78
N VAL A 4 -6.82 -25.70 -13.96
CA VAL A 4 -7.54 -24.76 -13.07
C VAL A 4 -9.04 -25.00 -13.20
N GLN A 5 -9.72 -25.11 -12.05
CA GLN A 5 -11.16 -25.30 -11.94
C GLN A 5 -11.82 -24.04 -11.37
N PRO A 6 -13.13 -23.84 -11.56
CA PRO A 6 -13.86 -22.79 -10.87
C PRO A 6 -13.66 -22.87 -9.35
N ARG A 7 -13.50 -21.70 -8.73
CA ARG A 7 -13.24 -21.50 -7.29
C ARG A 7 -11.82 -21.85 -6.82
N ASP A 8 -10.95 -22.37 -7.71
CA ASP A 8 -9.53 -22.51 -7.37
C ASP A 8 -8.92 -21.13 -7.07
N ILE A 9 -7.86 -21.11 -6.28
CA ILE A 9 -7.01 -19.94 -6.10
C ILE A 9 -5.81 -20.06 -7.04
N VAL A 10 -5.56 -19.02 -7.82
CA VAL A 10 -4.39 -18.92 -8.71
C VAL A 10 -3.55 -17.74 -8.27
N ALA A 11 -2.35 -17.98 -7.80
CA ALA A 11 -1.43 -16.92 -7.43
C ALA A 11 -0.81 -16.26 -8.67
N VAL A 12 -0.47 -14.99 -8.56
CA VAL A 12 0.14 -14.21 -9.63
C VAL A 12 1.37 -13.49 -9.08
N ALA A 13 2.55 -13.81 -9.61
CA ALA A 13 3.83 -13.20 -9.28
C ALA A 13 4.42 -12.55 -10.55
N LEU A 14 3.85 -11.43 -10.95
CA LEU A 14 4.25 -10.71 -12.16
C LEU A 14 4.52 -9.23 -11.84
N PRO A 15 5.51 -8.61 -12.48
CA PRO A 15 5.65 -7.16 -12.43
C PRO A 15 4.44 -6.49 -13.10
N ARG A 16 4.16 -5.25 -12.71
CA ARG A 16 3.09 -4.46 -13.33
C ARG A 16 3.33 -4.34 -14.82
N SER A 17 2.37 -4.81 -15.61
CA SER A 17 2.45 -4.87 -17.07
C SER A 17 1.08 -5.18 -17.66
N PRO A 18 0.85 -4.93 -18.95
CA PRO A 18 -0.33 -5.45 -19.64
C PRO A 18 -0.49 -6.97 -19.50
N ARG A 19 0.62 -7.71 -19.46
CA ARG A 19 0.63 -9.17 -19.23
C ARG A 19 0.04 -9.55 -17.87
N MET A 20 0.40 -8.81 -16.82
CA MET A 20 -0.18 -8.99 -15.48
C MET A 20 -1.70 -8.76 -15.52
N VAL A 21 -2.17 -7.67 -16.13
CA VAL A 21 -3.60 -7.36 -16.27
C VAL A 21 -4.34 -8.48 -17.01
N MET A 22 -3.82 -8.91 -18.15
CA MET A 22 -4.41 -10.02 -18.94
C MET A 22 -4.46 -11.32 -18.16
N SER A 23 -3.43 -11.63 -17.35
CA SER A 23 -3.40 -12.82 -16.50
C SER A 23 -4.50 -12.79 -15.44
N LEU A 24 -4.74 -11.65 -14.79
CA LEU A 24 -5.81 -11.49 -13.81
C LEU A 24 -7.19 -11.71 -14.45
N HIS A 25 -7.43 -11.14 -15.63
CA HIS A 25 -8.67 -11.34 -16.38
C HIS A 25 -8.83 -12.79 -16.86
N ALA A 26 -7.75 -13.45 -17.26
CA ALA A 26 -7.77 -14.86 -17.66
C ALA A 26 -8.16 -15.79 -16.49
N ILE A 27 -7.64 -15.51 -15.28
CA ILE A 27 -8.00 -16.25 -14.07
C ILE A 27 -9.49 -16.08 -13.75
N GLN A 28 -10.00 -14.85 -13.80
CA GLN A 28 -11.43 -14.56 -13.60
C GLN A 28 -12.30 -15.28 -14.65
N ARG A 29 -11.85 -15.30 -15.91
CA ARG A 29 -12.54 -15.97 -16.99
C ARG A 29 -12.55 -17.51 -16.83
N ALA A 30 -11.56 -18.07 -16.15
CA ALA A 30 -11.52 -19.48 -15.77
C ALA A 30 -12.43 -19.81 -14.57
N GLY A 31 -13.08 -18.81 -13.96
CA GLY A 31 -13.90 -18.95 -12.75
C GLY A 31 -13.10 -19.11 -11.47
N ALA A 32 -11.82 -18.81 -11.50
CA ALA A 32 -10.91 -18.91 -10.36
C ALA A 32 -10.69 -17.54 -9.69
N ALA A 33 -10.30 -17.57 -8.41
CA ALA A 33 -9.89 -16.38 -7.66
C ALA A 33 -8.41 -16.09 -7.88
N TYR A 34 -8.03 -14.85 -8.13
CA TYR A 34 -6.61 -14.50 -8.15
C TYR A 34 -6.09 -14.16 -6.76
N LEU A 35 -4.82 -14.49 -6.52
CA LEU A 35 -4.05 -14.15 -5.34
C LEU A 35 -2.80 -13.36 -5.79
N PRO A 36 -2.75 -12.04 -5.62
CA PRO A 36 -1.58 -11.26 -6.00
C PRO A 36 -0.44 -11.48 -5.01
N LEU A 37 0.77 -11.70 -5.52
CA LEU A 37 1.99 -11.77 -4.75
C LEU A 37 2.86 -10.55 -5.04
N ASP A 38 3.34 -9.92 -4.00
CA ASP A 38 4.30 -8.83 -4.13
C ASP A 38 5.70 -9.40 -4.34
N ILE A 39 6.23 -9.20 -5.53
CA ILE A 39 7.53 -9.75 -5.95
C ILE A 39 8.73 -9.06 -5.28
N GLU A 40 8.51 -7.91 -4.64
CA GLU A 40 9.53 -7.18 -3.88
C GLU A 40 9.61 -7.64 -2.41
N GLN A 41 8.70 -8.51 -1.97
CA GLN A 41 8.70 -9.02 -0.60
C GLN A 41 9.77 -10.08 -0.38
N PRO A 42 10.24 -10.23 0.89
CA PRO A 42 11.16 -11.30 1.25
C PRO A 42 10.62 -12.68 0.85
N ALA A 43 11.48 -13.54 0.32
CA ALA A 43 11.11 -14.90 -0.12
C ALA A 43 10.41 -15.70 1.00
N ALA A 44 10.87 -15.56 2.25
CA ALA A 44 10.25 -16.21 3.40
C ALA A 44 8.78 -15.80 3.60
N ARG A 45 8.42 -14.55 3.30
CA ARG A 45 7.03 -14.08 3.37
C ARG A 45 6.18 -14.64 2.23
N ILE A 46 6.71 -14.64 1.01
CA ILE A 46 6.04 -15.24 -0.15
C ILE A 46 5.76 -16.71 0.12
N GLN A 47 6.73 -17.45 0.63
CA GLN A 47 6.58 -18.87 0.99
C GLN A 47 5.50 -19.08 2.05
N ARG A 48 5.42 -18.24 3.08
CA ARG A 48 4.33 -18.30 4.10
C ARG A 48 2.96 -18.09 3.47
N ILE A 49 2.83 -17.11 2.56
CA ILE A 49 1.56 -16.86 1.85
C ILE A 49 1.18 -18.06 0.98
N LEU A 50 2.13 -18.62 0.21
CA LEU A 50 1.88 -19.79 -0.63
C LEU A 50 1.48 -21.01 0.19
N THR A 51 2.15 -21.25 1.31
CA THR A 51 1.83 -22.36 2.24
C THR A 51 0.43 -22.21 2.85
N ALA A 52 0.07 -20.98 3.23
CA ALA A 52 -1.24 -20.71 3.84
C ALA A 52 -2.39 -20.74 2.80
N ALA A 53 -2.16 -20.22 1.61
CA ALA A 53 -3.18 -20.11 0.56
C ALA A 53 -3.34 -21.39 -0.26
N GLN A 54 -2.32 -22.23 -0.36
CA GLN A 54 -2.30 -23.45 -1.17
C GLN A 54 -2.87 -23.23 -2.57
N PRO A 55 -2.34 -22.29 -3.38
CA PRO A 55 -2.90 -22.01 -4.69
C PRO A 55 -2.73 -23.21 -5.61
N ARG A 56 -3.67 -23.39 -6.53
CA ARG A 56 -3.62 -24.46 -7.55
C ARG A 56 -2.39 -24.36 -8.44
N THR A 57 -1.99 -23.13 -8.76
CA THR A 57 -0.82 -22.79 -9.56
C THR A 57 -0.40 -21.35 -9.34
N VAL A 58 0.82 -21.01 -9.72
CA VAL A 58 1.35 -19.62 -9.69
C VAL A 58 1.67 -19.19 -11.12
N VAL A 59 1.17 -18.02 -11.52
CA VAL A 59 1.51 -17.40 -12.80
C VAL A 59 2.80 -16.59 -12.61
N VAL A 60 3.81 -16.88 -13.41
CA VAL A 60 5.15 -16.28 -13.36
C VAL A 60 5.63 -15.90 -14.76
N ASP A 61 6.72 -15.14 -14.83
CA ASP A 61 7.53 -14.93 -16.03
C ASP A 61 9.00 -15.32 -15.76
N GLU A 62 9.87 -15.09 -16.73
CA GLU A 62 11.31 -15.41 -16.62
C GLU A 62 11.96 -14.75 -15.40
N THR A 63 11.53 -13.55 -15.03
CA THR A 63 12.16 -12.75 -13.95
C THR A 63 11.69 -13.18 -12.58
N THR A 64 10.48 -13.75 -12.46
CA THR A 64 9.85 -14.07 -11.17
C THR A 64 9.82 -15.56 -10.84
N ARG A 65 10.21 -16.42 -11.78
CA ARG A 65 10.24 -17.89 -11.57
C ARG A 65 11.11 -18.30 -10.37
N THR A 66 12.22 -17.61 -10.13
CA THR A 66 13.13 -17.89 -9.01
C THR A 66 12.50 -17.66 -7.64
N LEU A 67 11.44 -16.84 -7.55
CA LEU A 67 10.70 -16.61 -6.30
C LEU A 67 10.01 -17.88 -5.78
N LEU A 68 9.83 -18.89 -6.66
CA LEU A 68 9.20 -20.17 -6.33
C LEU A 68 10.19 -21.26 -5.95
N GLU A 69 11.50 -20.96 -5.91
CA GLU A 69 12.52 -21.93 -5.49
C GLU A 69 12.23 -22.41 -4.06
N GLY A 70 12.06 -23.74 -3.92
CA GLY A 70 11.70 -24.36 -2.64
C GLY A 70 10.20 -24.38 -2.32
N ALA A 71 9.33 -23.82 -3.17
CA ALA A 71 7.87 -23.97 -3.02
C ALA A 71 7.37 -25.23 -3.75
N ASP A 72 6.55 -26.03 -3.05
CA ASP A 72 5.85 -27.18 -3.65
C ASP A 72 4.55 -26.73 -4.31
N VAL A 73 4.68 -25.96 -5.40
CA VAL A 73 3.54 -25.45 -6.16
C VAL A 73 3.81 -25.44 -7.66
N ALA A 74 2.82 -25.84 -8.45
CA ALA A 74 2.91 -25.79 -9.92
C ALA A 74 2.96 -24.33 -10.40
N SER A 75 3.71 -24.06 -11.47
CA SER A 75 3.77 -22.73 -12.08
C SER A 75 3.37 -22.75 -13.55
N VAL A 76 2.81 -21.62 -14.01
CA VAL A 76 2.52 -21.34 -15.41
C VAL A 76 3.35 -20.13 -15.84
N ASP A 77 4.28 -20.35 -16.73
CA ASP A 77 5.10 -19.28 -17.30
C ASP A 77 4.36 -18.63 -18.48
N VAL A 78 4.15 -17.33 -18.36
CA VAL A 78 3.44 -16.54 -19.38
C VAL A 78 4.39 -15.75 -20.30
N SER A 79 5.70 -15.92 -20.17
CA SER A 79 6.69 -15.18 -20.99
C SER A 79 6.47 -15.40 -22.49
N ALA A 80 6.16 -16.62 -22.88
CA ALA A 80 5.93 -17.00 -24.29
C ALA A 80 4.49 -16.77 -24.78
N LEU A 81 3.53 -16.51 -23.85
CA LEU A 81 2.11 -16.44 -24.22
C LEU A 81 1.68 -15.08 -24.78
N PHE A 82 2.49 -14.03 -24.55
CA PHE A 82 2.14 -12.66 -24.89
C PHE A 82 3.35 -11.95 -25.53
N THR A 83 3.63 -12.26 -26.78
CA THR A 83 4.46 -11.41 -27.63
C THR A 83 3.62 -10.20 -28.04
N LEU A 84 3.67 -9.12 -27.24
CA LEU A 84 3.07 -7.86 -27.64
C LEU A 84 3.91 -7.27 -28.80
N PRO A 85 3.29 -6.78 -29.90
CA PRO A 85 4.03 -6.08 -30.93
C PRO A 85 4.73 -4.87 -30.30
N HIS A 86 6.05 -4.75 -30.53
CA HIS A 86 6.80 -3.57 -30.13
C HIS A 86 6.19 -2.32 -30.79
N PRO A 87 6.05 -1.19 -30.08
CA PRO A 87 5.66 0.08 -30.70
C PRO A 87 6.78 0.54 -31.65
N GLY A 88 6.76 0.11 -32.88
CA GLY A 88 7.78 0.34 -33.91
C GLY A 88 8.03 -0.85 -34.82
N GLY A 89 7.47 -2.01 -34.51
CA GLY A 89 7.46 -3.20 -35.39
C GLY A 89 6.51 -2.98 -36.57
N SER A 90 6.97 -3.31 -37.76
CA SER A 90 6.17 -3.29 -38.99
C SER A 90 4.87 -4.09 -38.79
N ALA A 91 3.74 -3.57 -39.29
CA ALA A 91 2.40 -4.15 -39.24
C ALA A 91 2.24 -5.53 -39.94
N THR A 92 3.33 -6.26 -40.13
CA THR A 92 3.37 -7.58 -40.78
C THR A 92 3.44 -8.76 -39.82
N ASP A 93 3.60 -8.53 -38.48
CA ASP A 93 3.38 -9.56 -37.47
C ASP A 93 1.89 -9.59 -37.15
N ALA A 94 1.14 -10.23 -38.03
CA ALA A 94 -0.30 -10.40 -37.93
C ALA A 94 -0.65 -11.05 -36.57
N ALA A 95 -1.54 -10.38 -35.83
CA ALA A 95 -2.30 -11.08 -34.78
C ALA A 95 -2.85 -12.38 -35.38
N PRO A 96 -2.80 -13.52 -34.65
CA PRO A 96 -3.36 -14.76 -35.15
C PRO A 96 -4.80 -14.49 -35.61
N ASP A 97 -5.12 -14.93 -36.83
CA ASP A 97 -6.46 -14.75 -37.39
C ASP A 97 -7.49 -15.26 -36.36
N ALA A 98 -8.57 -14.53 -36.20
CA ALA A 98 -9.65 -14.94 -35.28
C ALA A 98 -10.20 -16.35 -35.62
N ALA A 99 -9.90 -16.87 -36.82
CA ALA A 99 -10.19 -18.22 -37.28
C ALA A 99 -9.24 -19.28 -36.69
N ASP A 100 -8.03 -18.92 -36.25
CA ASP A 100 -7.03 -19.81 -35.65
C ASP A 100 -7.15 -19.91 -34.12
N LEU A 101 -8.04 -19.13 -33.51
CA LEU A 101 -8.34 -19.30 -32.11
C LEU A 101 -9.07 -20.64 -31.90
N PRO A 102 -8.62 -21.47 -30.95
CA PRO A 102 -9.33 -22.72 -30.66
C PRO A 102 -10.79 -22.39 -30.37
N SER A 103 -11.70 -23.14 -30.99
CA SER A 103 -13.15 -23.05 -30.82
C SER A 103 -13.48 -22.77 -29.34
N ALA A 104 -14.30 -21.75 -29.10
CA ALA A 104 -14.51 -21.13 -27.77
C ALA A 104 -14.59 -22.18 -26.66
N ILE A 105 -13.59 -22.20 -25.79
CA ILE A 105 -13.63 -23.01 -24.57
C ILE A 105 -14.88 -22.56 -23.81
N PRO A 106 -15.82 -23.48 -23.48
CA PRO A 106 -17.02 -23.11 -22.73
C PRO A 106 -16.60 -22.41 -21.44
N LEU A 107 -17.13 -21.22 -21.22
CA LEU A 107 -16.88 -20.50 -19.97
C LEU A 107 -17.57 -21.24 -18.81
N PRO A 108 -16.91 -21.40 -17.67
CA PRO A 108 -17.53 -21.98 -16.49
C PRO A 108 -18.66 -21.07 -16.00
N THR A 109 -19.67 -21.67 -15.37
CA THR A 109 -20.71 -20.93 -14.69
C THR A 109 -20.15 -20.46 -13.35
N VAL A 110 -20.00 -19.13 -13.20
CA VAL A 110 -19.53 -18.48 -11.96
C VAL A 110 -20.75 -18.04 -11.15
N GLN A 111 -20.78 -18.38 -9.87
CA GLN A 111 -21.83 -17.92 -8.96
C GLN A 111 -21.46 -16.58 -8.31
N PRO A 112 -22.42 -15.73 -7.95
CA PRO A 112 -22.14 -14.47 -7.24
C PRO A 112 -21.39 -14.66 -5.91
N THR A 113 -21.52 -15.83 -5.29
CA THR A 113 -20.86 -16.21 -4.04
C THR A 113 -19.48 -16.85 -4.23
N ASP A 114 -19.06 -17.12 -5.47
CA ASP A 114 -17.72 -17.66 -5.71
C ASP A 114 -16.67 -16.59 -5.42
N PRO A 115 -15.48 -16.99 -4.94
CA PRO A 115 -14.41 -16.06 -4.65
C PRO A 115 -13.88 -15.40 -5.94
N ALA A 116 -13.76 -14.09 -5.93
CA ALA A 116 -13.18 -13.31 -7.00
C ALA A 116 -11.67 -13.11 -6.79
N TYR A 117 -11.27 -12.81 -5.58
CA TYR A 117 -9.86 -12.65 -5.23
C TYR A 117 -9.60 -12.93 -3.76
N VAL A 118 -8.32 -13.17 -3.46
CA VAL A 118 -7.79 -13.25 -2.11
C VAL A 118 -6.63 -12.26 -1.99
N ILE A 119 -6.76 -11.25 -1.15
CA ILE A 119 -5.68 -10.28 -0.90
C ILE A 119 -5.19 -10.46 0.54
N TYR A 120 -3.87 -10.62 0.70
CA TYR A 120 -3.24 -10.75 2.00
C TYR A 120 -2.97 -9.39 2.62
N THR A 121 -3.37 -9.25 3.87
CA THR A 121 -3.13 -8.07 4.71
C THR A 121 -2.28 -8.46 5.91
N SER A 122 -1.66 -7.47 6.57
CA SER A 122 -0.97 -7.68 7.85
C SER A 122 -1.92 -8.23 8.91
N GLY A 123 -1.40 -9.09 9.79
CA GLY A 123 -2.17 -9.72 10.86
C GLY A 123 -1.70 -9.33 12.24
N SER A 124 -2.63 -9.07 13.17
CA SER A 124 -2.33 -8.69 14.55
C SER A 124 -1.57 -9.76 15.35
N THR A 125 -1.58 -11.00 14.88
CA THR A 125 -0.88 -12.15 15.50
C THR A 125 0.51 -12.39 14.91
N GLY A 126 1.00 -11.51 14.02
CA GLY A 126 2.29 -11.66 13.35
C GLY A 126 2.24 -12.45 12.04
N GLU A 127 1.11 -13.10 11.72
CA GLU A 127 0.95 -13.85 10.48
C GLU A 127 0.02 -13.11 9.50
N PRO A 128 0.36 -13.02 8.19
CA PRO A 128 -0.50 -12.42 7.19
C PRO A 128 -1.83 -13.16 7.08
N LYS A 129 -2.92 -12.43 6.85
CA LYS A 129 -4.27 -12.99 6.70
C LYS A 129 -4.81 -12.73 5.29
N GLY A 130 -5.29 -13.75 4.61
CA GLY A 130 -5.87 -13.67 3.27
C GLY A 130 -7.36 -13.34 3.34
N VAL A 131 -7.76 -12.17 2.87
CA VAL A 131 -9.17 -11.74 2.81
C VAL A 131 -9.81 -12.29 1.54
N VAL A 132 -10.88 -13.08 1.69
CA VAL A 132 -11.61 -13.69 0.57
C VAL A 132 -12.79 -12.81 0.19
N VAL A 133 -12.77 -12.26 -1.02
CA VAL A 133 -13.85 -11.40 -1.53
C VAL A 133 -14.57 -12.09 -2.69
N SER A 134 -15.91 -12.18 -2.59
CA SER A 134 -16.75 -12.81 -3.60
C SER A 134 -17.03 -11.88 -4.79
N HIS A 135 -17.42 -12.46 -5.93
CA HIS A 135 -17.88 -11.72 -7.10
C HIS A 135 -19.03 -10.77 -6.76
N ARG A 136 -19.98 -11.20 -5.94
CA ARG A 136 -21.11 -10.35 -5.49
C ARG A 136 -20.64 -9.08 -4.81
N ALA A 137 -19.63 -9.19 -3.95
CA ALA A 137 -19.12 -8.06 -3.17
C ALA A 137 -18.44 -7.04 -4.08
N ILE A 138 -17.49 -7.50 -4.92
CA ILE A 138 -16.74 -6.57 -5.77
C ILE A 138 -17.59 -6.00 -6.92
N VAL A 139 -18.49 -6.76 -7.50
CA VAL A 139 -19.39 -6.28 -8.55
C VAL A 139 -20.31 -5.16 -8.01
N ASN A 140 -20.82 -5.29 -6.78
CA ASN A 140 -21.57 -4.21 -6.13
C ASN A 140 -20.76 -2.89 -6.11
N ARG A 141 -19.50 -2.98 -5.70
CA ARG A 141 -18.58 -1.83 -5.62
C ARG A 141 -18.31 -1.20 -6.99
N LEU A 142 -18.02 -2.03 -8.00
CA LEU A 142 -17.68 -1.58 -9.35
C LEU A 142 -18.87 -0.93 -10.06
N LEU A 143 -20.07 -1.55 -9.97
CA LEU A 143 -21.28 -1.02 -10.57
C LEU A 143 -21.70 0.30 -9.92
N TRP A 144 -21.62 0.40 -8.58
CA TRP A 144 -21.85 1.67 -7.91
C TRP A 144 -20.94 2.77 -8.44
N MET A 145 -19.64 2.51 -8.55
CA MET A 145 -18.67 3.52 -9.01
C MET A 145 -18.92 3.94 -10.45
N LYS A 146 -19.23 2.96 -11.32
CA LYS A 146 -19.58 3.23 -12.73
C LYS A 146 -20.77 4.16 -12.83
N GLU A 147 -21.87 3.83 -12.15
CA GLU A 147 -23.12 4.59 -12.27
C GLU A 147 -23.08 5.93 -11.52
N HIS A 148 -22.49 5.95 -10.31
CA HIS A 148 -22.42 7.14 -9.47
C HIS A 148 -21.60 8.27 -10.12
N TYR A 149 -20.48 7.93 -10.73
CA TYR A 149 -19.60 8.90 -11.41
C TYR A 149 -19.81 8.99 -12.92
N GLY A 150 -20.74 8.20 -13.48
CA GLY A 150 -21.08 8.23 -14.90
C GLY A 150 -19.94 7.78 -15.81
N PHE A 151 -19.12 6.81 -15.37
CA PHE A 151 -18.00 6.35 -16.17
C PHE A 151 -18.44 5.53 -17.37
N GLY A 152 -17.79 5.78 -18.51
CA GLY A 152 -18.05 5.13 -19.79
C GLY A 152 -16.80 5.08 -20.67
N PRO A 153 -16.94 4.65 -21.94
CA PRO A 153 -15.81 4.40 -22.85
C PRO A 153 -14.97 5.63 -23.19
N GLN A 154 -15.50 6.83 -22.93
CA GLN A 154 -14.78 8.09 -23.15
C GLN A 154 -13.70 8.38 -22.09
N HIS A 155 -13.76 7.72 -20.92
CA HIS A 155 -12.83 7.94 -19.82
C HIS A 155 -11.59 7.05 -19.96
N ARG A 156 -10.46 7.57 -19.55
CA ARG A 156 -9.19 6.85 -19.59
C ARG A 156 -8.65 6.66 -18.18
N PHE A 157 -8.57 5.42 -17.75
CA PHE A 157 -8.18 5.03 -16.40
C PHE A 157 -6.69 4.76 -16.31
N LEU A 158 -6.10 5.04 -15.15
CA LEU A 158 -4.71 4.71 -14.85
C LEU A 158 -4.62 3.56 -13.86
N GLN A 159 -3.92 2.49 -14.22
CA GLN A 159 -3.49 1.45 -13.30
C GLN A 159 -2.07 1.75 -12.83
N LYS A 160 -1.92 2.16 -11.57
CA LYS A 160 -0.64 2.45 -10.94
C LYS A 160 -0.51 1.90 -9.52
N THR A 161 -1.62 1.61 -8.86
CA THR A 161 -1.62 1.04 -7.51
C THR A 161 -1.08 -0.39 -7.55
N PRO A 162 -0.17 -0.79 -6.64
CA PRO A 162 0.27 -2.18 -6.55
C PRO A 162 -0.94 -3.12 -6.46
N TYR A 163 -0.95 -4.18 -7.26
CA TYR A 163 -2.13 -5.07 -7.35
C TYR A 163 -2.34 -5.95 -6.12
N THR A 164 -1.41 -5.93 -5.18
CA THR A 164 -1.54 -6.48 -3.82
C THR A 164 -2.36 -5.58 -2.87
N PHE A 165 -2.70 -4.36 -3.30
CA PHE A 165 -3.65 -3.48 -2.61
C PHE A 165 -5.04 -3.59 -3.25
N ASP A 166 -6.06 -3.69 -2.43
CA ASP A 166 -7.44 -3.85 -2.86
C ASP A 166 -7.97 -2.69 -3.70
N VAL A 167 -7.48 -1.46 -3.49
CA VAL A 167 -7.78 -0.31 -4.35
C VAL A 167 -7.48 -0.59 -5.82
N SER A 168 -6.45 -1.36 -6.13
CA SER A 168 -6.10 -1.74 -7.52
C SER A 168 -7.23 -2.48 -8.23
N VAL A 169 -8.13 -3.12 -7.51
CA VAL A 169 -9.19 -3.94 -8.08
C VAL A 169 -10.11 -3.12 -8.97
N TRP A 170 -10.49 -1.92 -8.55
CA TRP A 170 -11.30 -1.07 -9.42
C TRP A 170 -10.49 -0.45 -10.56
N GLU A 171 -9.19 -0.13 -10.36
CA GLU A 171 -8.32 0.31 -11.46
C GLU A 171 -8.24 -0.75 -12.57
N LEU A 172 -8.20 -2.04 -12.19
CA LEU A 172 -8.03 -3.18 -13.10
C LEU A 172 -9.33 -3.59 -13.80
N PHE A 173 -10.48 -3.59 -13.09
CA PHE A 173 -11.70 -4.21 -13.58
C PHE A 173 -12.79 -3.20 -13.99
N LEU A 174 -12.84 -2.01 -13.41
CA LEU A 174 -13.83 -1.00 -13.76
C LEU A 174 -13.71 -0.51 -15.22
N PRO A 175 -12.50 -0.28 -15.78
CA PRO A 175 -12.37 0.12 -17.19
C PRO A 175 -13.00 -0.89 -18.14
N MET A 176 -12.83 -2.20 -17.88
CA MET A 176 -13.43 -3.24 -18.71
C MET A 176 -14.96 -3.19 -18.67
N LEU A 177 -15.56 -2.96 -17.49
CA LEU A 177 -17.01 -2.79 -17.35
C LEU A 177 -17.54 -1.51 -18.03
N CYS A 178 -16.70 -0.51 -18.18
CA CYS A 178 -17.03 0.75 -18.85
C CYS A 178 -16.77 0.70 -20.38
N GLY A 179 -16.08 -0.33 -20.88
CA GLY A 179 -15.55 -0.35 -22.25
C GLY A 179 -14.49 0.75 -22.49
N ALA A 180 -13.76 1.11 -21.44
CA ALA A 180 -12.85 2.23 -21.39
C ALA A 180 -11.37 1.79 -21.51
N PRO A 181 -10.49 2.63 -22.09
CA PRO A 181 -9.05 2.37 -22.10
C PRO A 181 -8.45 2.33 -20.70
N LEU A 182 -7.53 1.42 -20.48
CA LEU A 182 -6.69 1.31 -19.28
C LEU A 182 -5.25 1.61 -19.63
N VAL A 183 -4.69 2.66 -19.06
CA VAL A 183 -3.25 2.97 -19.12
C VAL A 183 -2.57 2.23 -17.98
N VAL A 184 -1.61 1.37 -18.30
CA VAL A 184 -0.84 0.62 -17.30
C VAL A 184 0.49 1.33 -17.09
N ALA A 185 0.70 1.87 -15.89
CA ALA A 185 1.97 2.51 -15.54
C ALA A 185 3.11 1.47 -15.47
N GLU A 186 4.31 1.86 -15.85
CA GLU A 186 5.49 1.03 -15.65
C GLU A 186 5.73 0.73 -14.15
N PRO A 187 6.45 -0.34 -13.81
CA PRO A 187 6.89 -0.59 -12.44
C PRO A 187 7.53 0.67 -11.84
N ASP A 188 7.33 0.91 -10.56
CA ASP A 188 7.85 2.05 -9.78
C ASP A 188 7.46 3.46 -10.20
N LEU A 189 6.90 3.66 -11.39
CA LEU A 189 6.47 4.98 -11.87
C LEU A 189 5.50 5.67 -10.89
N HIS A 190 4.70 4.90 -10.16
CA HIS A 190 3.79 5.44 -9.15
C HIS A 190 4.51 6.15 -7.99
N ARG A 191 5.81 5.89 -7.80
CA ARG A 191 6.67 6.52 -6.78
C ARG A 191 7.35 7.79 -7.28
N ASP A 192 7.30 8.08 -8.59
CA ASP A 192 7.90 9.26 -9.23
C ASP A 192 6.81 10.26 -9.67
N PRO A 193 6.57 11.35 -8.92
CA PRO A 193 5.55 12.34 -9.26
C PRO A 193 5.75 13.02 -10.60
N GLN A 194 7.00 13.26 -11.03
CA GLN A 194 7.32 13.89 -12.31
C GLN A 194 6.97 12.96 -13.48
N ALA A 195 7.46 11.72 -13.42
CA ALA A 195 7.15 10.71 -14.44
C ALA A 195 5.65 10.41 -14.50
N LEU A 196 4.98 10.37 -13.34
CA LEU A 196 3.53 10.19 -13.25
C LEU A 196 2.77 11.35 -13.91
N ALA A 197 3.17 12.61 -13.66
CA ALA A 197 2.56 13.78 -14.30
C ALA A 197 2.77 13.77 -15.82
N ALA A 198 3.95 13.38 -16.28
CA ALA A 198 4.26 13.22 -17.69
C ALA A 198 3.40 12.13 -18.35
N LEU A 199 3.24 10.97 -17.70
CA LEU A 199 2.37 9.89 -18.18
C LEU A 199 0.91 10.34 -18.26
N ILE A 200 0.36 10.97 -17.22
CA ILE A 200 -1.01 11.47 -17.19
C ILE A 200 -1.25 12.45 -18.36
N ARG A 201 -0.30 13.36 -18.60
CA ARG A 201 -0.41 14.33 -19.70
C ARG A 201 -0.31 13.67 -21.06
N ARG A 202 0.68 12.79 -21.28
CA ARG A 202 0.94 12.10 -22.54
C ARG A 202 -0.24 11.22 -22.95
N GLU A 203 -0.76 10.46 -22.02
CA GLU A 203 -1.84 9.49 -22.28
C GLU A 203 -3.23 10.10 -22.13
N GLY A 204 -3.37 11.32 -21.64
CA GLY A 204 -4.67 11.96 -21.39
C GLY A 204 -5.52 11.19 -20.36
N VAL A 205 -4.92 10.84 -19.25
CA VAL A 205 -5.61 10.10 -18.17
C VAL A 205 -6.69 10.97 -17.53
N ASP A 206 -7.89 10.41 -17.38
CA ASP A 206 -9.06 11.11 -16.81
C ASP A 206 -9.35 10.71 -15.37
N VAL A 207 -9.02 9.46 -14.99
CA VAL A 207 -9.40 8.87 -13.70
C VAL A 207 -8.18 8.28 -13.03
N VAL A 208 -7.89 8.75 -11.81
CA VAL A 208 -6.71 8.33 -11.06
C VAL A 208 -7.00 8.24 -9.57
N HIS A 209 -6.35 7.29 -8.90
CA HIS A 209 -6.34 7.17 -7.45
C HIS A 209 -5.04 7.67 -6.85
N PHE A 210 -5.11 8.26 -5.66
CA PHE A 210 -3.95 8.54 -4.80
C PHE A 210 -4.27 8.17 -3.35
N VAL A 211 -3.26 7.71 -2.61
CA VAL A 211 -3.30 7.88 -1.16
C VAL A 211 -2.97 9.35 -0.84
N PRO A 212 -3.54 9.96 0.20
CA PRO A 212 -3.33 11.38 0.52
C PRO A 212 -1.86 11.82 0.59
N SER A 213 -0.99 10.99 1.19
CA SER A 213 0.45 11.26 1.26
C SER A 213 1.12 11.36 -0.13
N MET A 214 0.72 10.49 -1.08
CA MET A 214 1.21 10.53 -2.45
C MET A 214 0.61 11.70 -3.25
N LEU A 215 -0.66 12.05 -3.01
CA LEU A 215 -1.25 13.25 -3.59
C LEU A 215 -0.50 14.50 -3.15
N ALA A 216 -0.11 14.57 -1.88
CA ALA A 216 0.68 15.69 -1.35
C ALA A 216 1.98 15.86 -2.14
N ALA A 217 2.74 14.77 -2.34
CA ALA A 217 3.97 14.78 -3.13
C ALA A 217 3.73 15.12 -4.60
N PHE A 218 2.67 14.57 -5.19
CA PHE A 218 2.30 14.87 -6.57
C PHE A 218 1.97 16.35 -6.78
N LEU A 219 1.32 16.99 -5.82
CA LEU A 219 1.02 18.42 -5.87
C LEU A 219 2.26 19.31 -5.63
N ASP A 220 3.33 18.80 -4.99
CA ASP A 220 4.59 19.52 -4.85
C ASP A 220 5.37 19.56 -6.16
N GLU A 221 5.12 18.60 -7.07
CA GLU A 221 5.79 18.50 -8.36
C GLU A 221 5.26 19.57 -9.34
N PRO A 222 6.14 20.46 -9.88
CA PRO A 222 5.71 21.49 -10.84
C PRO A 222 5.05 20.92 -12.10
N ALA A 223 5.48 19.73 -12.56
CA ALA A 223 4.90 19.07 -13.73
C ALA A 223 3.43 18.67 -13.55
N SER A 224 2.92 18.64 -12.32
CA SER A 224 1.50 18.37 -12.02
C SER A 224 0.60 19.56 -12.30
N GLU A 225 1.16 20.77 -12.39
CA GLU A 225 0.38 22.00 -12.56
C GLU A 225 -0.35 22.03 -13.90
N GLY A 226 -1.59 22.48 -13.85
CA GLY A 226 -2.46 22.59 -15.03
C GLY A 226 -3.00 21.27 -15.58
N LEU A 227 -2.69 20.12 -14.98
CA LEU A 227 -3.31 18.85 -15.33
C LEU A 227 -4.82 18.91 -15.04
N ARG A 228 -5.61 18.35 -15.96
CA ARG A 228 -7.08 18.24 -15.84
C ARG A 228 -7.44 16.77 -15.95
N MET A 229 -8.07 16.28 -14.91
CA MET A 229 -8.62 14.93 -14.84
C MET A 229 -10.12 15.03 -14.52
N ASN A 230 -10.92 14.10 -14.99
CA ASN A 230 -12.33 14.05 -14.66
C ASN A 230 -12.54 13.82 -13.16
N ALA A 231 -11.85 12.83 -12.61
CA ALA A 231 -11.96 12.47 -11.21
C ALA A 231 -10.61 12.02 -10.60
N VAL A 232 -10.31 12.54 -9.42
CA VAL A 232 -9.21 12.11 -8.56
C VAL A 232 -9.80 11.53 -7.28
N PHE A 233 -9.45 10.29 -7.00
CA PHE A 233 -9.91 9.58 -5.82
C PHE A 233 -8.81 9.50 -4.77
N CYS A 234 -9.17 9.74 -3.51
CA CYS A 234 -8.29 9.52 -2.37
C CYS A 234 -8.88 8.46 -1.45
N SER A 235 -8.08 7.49 -1.04
CA SER A 235 -8.43 6.52 0.00
C SER A 235 -7.18 5.96 0.69
N GLY A 236 -7.37 5.07 1.66
CA GLY A 236 -6.28 4.42 2.38
C GLY A 236 -5.74 5.20 3.57
N GLU A 237 -5.84 6.53 3.57
CA GLU A 237 -5.47 7.42 4.69
C GLU A 237 -6.56 8.47 4.89
N ALA A 238 -6.55 9.15 6.04
CA ALA A 238 -7.42 10.30 6.23
C ALA A 238 -6.97 11.46 5.31
N LEU A 239 -7.92 12.02 4.54
CA LEU A 239 -7.65 13.17 3.67
C LEU A 239 -7.64 14.46 4.52
N PRO A 240 -6.48 15.16 4.67
CA PRO A 240 -6.44 16.40 5.43
C PRO A 240 -7.11 17.56 4.67
N ALA A 241 -7.84 18.42 5.39
CA ALA A 241 -8.47 19.60 4.80
C ALA A 241 -7.45 20.54 4.11
N PRO A 242 -6.24 20.82 4.67
CA PRO A 242 -5.23 21.59 3.95
C PRO A 242 -4.79 20.97 2.61
N LEU A 243 -4.77 19.65 2.51
CA LEU A 243 -4.42 18.97 1.26
C LEU A 243 -5.52 19.12 0.20
N ARG A 244 -6.80 18.98 0.59
CA ARG A 244 -7.95 19.31 -0.27
C ARG A 244 -7.85 20.74 -0.80
N ASP A 245 -7.61 21.71 0.07
CA ASP A 245 -7.55 23.12 -0.29
C ASP A 245 -6.38 23.39 -1.25
N ARG A 246 -5.22 22.80 -0.99
CA ARG A 246 -4.06 22.85 -1.90
C ARG A 246 -4.34 22.20 -3.25
N PHE A 247 -5.04 21.06 -3.27
CA PHE A 247 -5.46 20.40 -4.51
C PHE A 247 -6.30 21.35 -5.36
N HIS A 248 -7.33 21.97 -4.78
CA HIS A 248 -8.22 22.86 -5.51
C HIS A 248 -7.57 24.20 -5.90
N ALA A 249 -6.50 24.63 -5.24
CA ALA A 249 -5.73 25.77 -5.66
C ALA A 249 -4.92 25.50 -6.94
N ARG A 250 -4.45 24.26 -7.13
CA ARG A 250 -3.56 23.87 -8.24
C ARG A 250 -4.25 23.14 -9.38
N MET A 251 -5.33 22.41 -9.12
CA MET A 251 -5.99 21.53 -10.09
C MET A 251 -7.47 21.89 -10.28
N GLN A 252 -7.98 21.73 -11.50
CA GLN A 252 -9.40 21.93 -11.84
C GLN A 252 -10.16 20.60 -11.95
N SER A 253 -9.71 19.58 -11.24
CA SER A 253 -10.29 18.24 -11.22
C SER A 253 -11.26 18.09 -10.04
N ALA A 254 -12.18 17.12 -10.13
CA ALA A 254 -12.99 16.71 -8.99
C ALA A 254 -12.13 15.88 -8.02
N LEU A 255 -12.32 16.06 -6.72
CA LEU A 255 -11.64 15.30 -5.66
C LEU A 255 -12.67 14.57 -4.82
N HIS A 256 -12.51 13.27 -4.68
CA HIS A 256 -13.38 12.39 -3.92
C HIS A 256 -12.61 11.66 -2.84
N ASN A 257 -13.14 11.63 -1.62
CA ASN A 257 -12.61 10.87 -0.51
C ASN A 257 -13.38 9.56 -0.38
N LEU A 258 -12.72 8.43 -0.43
CA LEU A 258 -13.29 7.09 -0.28
C LEU A 258 -12.73 6.42 0.97
N TYR A 259 -13.53 5.55 1.59
CA TYR A 259 -13.11 4.82 2.78
C TYR A 259 -13.64 3.38 2.74
N GLY A 260 -12.79 2.44 3.09
CA GLY A 260 -13.13 1.04 3.32
C GLY A 260 -11.92 0.21 3.73
N PRO A 261 -12.14 -0.90 4.45
CA PRO A 261 -11.14 -1.94 4.66
C PRO A 261 -11.27 -3.01 3.58
N THR A 262 -10.20 -3.78 3.36
CA THR A 262 -10.19 -4.92 2.43
C THR A 262 -11.28 -5.94 2.72
N GLU A 263 -11.65 -6.11 3.99
CA GLU A 263 -12.73 -6.99 4.47
C GLU A 263 -14.13 -6.53 4.05
N ALA A 264 -14.23 -5.39 3.36
CA ALA A 264 -15.49 -4.88 2.82
C ALA A 264 -15.38 -4.46 1.34
N ALA A 265 -14.54 -5.17 0.58
CA ALA A 265 -14.37 -5.03 -0.87
C ALA A 265 -14.04 -3.60 -1.31
N VAL A 266 -12.89 -3.11 -0.89
CA VAL A 266 -12.22 -1.84 -1.23
C VAL A 266 -12.78 -0.66 -0.44
N ASP A 267 -13.84 0.01 -0.93
CA ASP A 267 -14.42 1.17 -0.27
C ASP A 267 -15.92 0.99 -0.06
N VAL A 268 -16.41 1.38 1.10
CA VAL A 268 -17.82 1.26 1.53
C VAL A 268 -18.51 2.61 1.68
N SER A 269 -17.74 3.70 1.66
CA SER A 269 -18.29 5.04 1.73
C SER A 269 -17.51 6.04 0.89
N PHE A 270 -18.14 7.17 0.61
CA PHE A 270 -17.62 8.22 -0.24
C PHE A 270 -18.03 9.61 0.26
N TRP A 271 -17.18 10.60 -0.05
CA TRP A 271 -17.45 12.02 0.17
C TRP A 271 -16.89 12.85 -0.97
N ASP A 272 -17.70 13.80 -1.47
CA ASP A 272 -17.24 14.79 -2.43
C ASP A 272 -16.48 15.90 -1.72
N ALA A 273 -15.15 15.84 -1.79
CA ALA A 273 -14.26 16.85 -1.26
C ALA A 273 -14.09 18.01 -2.26
N GLY A 274 -15.21 18.55 -2.74
CA GLY A 274 -15.26 19.56 -3.80
C GLY A 274 -14.78 20.94 -3.34
N ARG A 275 -14.69 21.89 -4.29
CA ARG A 275 -14.23 23.27 -4.04
C ARG A 275 -15.05 24.04 -3.02
N THR A 276 -16.31 23.67 -2.83
CA THR A 276 -17.23 24.30 -1.86
C THR A 276 -17.26 23.57 -0.51
N ASP A 277 -16.64 22.40 -0.41
CA ASP A 277 -16.53 21.68 0.85
C ASP A 277 -15.66 22.46 1.85
N ARG A 278 -16.14 22.62 3.08
CA ARG A 278 -15.46 23.30 4.19
C ARG A 278 -15.29 22.38 5.40
N SER A 279 -15.47 21.09 5.19
CA SER A 279 -15.36 20.12 6.27
C SER A 279 -13.93 20.03 6.78
N ASP A 280 -13.75 20.04 8.12
CA ASP A 280 -12.52 19.78 8.81
C ASP A 280 -12.85 19.12 10.16
N PRO A 281 -12.52 17.84 10.35
CA PRO A 281 -11.94 16.90 9.36
C PRO A 281 -12.88 16.57 8.21
N ILE A 282 -12.29 16.14 7.08
CA ILE A 282 -13.06 15.66 5.92
C ILE A 282 -13.75 14.36 6.28
N PRO A 283 -15.09 14.25 6.06
CA PRO A 283 -15.82 13.02 6.37
C PRO A 283 -15.38 11.83 5.50
N ILE A 284 -15.62 10.63 5.99
CA ILE A 284 -15.66 9.42 5.15
C ILE A 284 -17.01 9.28 4.43
N GLY A 285 -17.98 10.12 4.79
CA GLY A 285 -19.20 10.44 4.04
C GLY A 285 -20.32 9.45 4.19
N PHE A 286 -20.91 9.06 3.04
CA PHE A 286 -22.13 8.25 2.95
C PHE A 286 -21.83 6.84 2.45
N PRO A 287 -22.65 5.83 2.82
CA PRO A 287 -22.45 4.47 2.34
C PRO A 287 -22.68 4.36 0.83
N VAL A 288 -21.94 3.47 0.18
CA VAL A 288 -22.18 3.06 -1.20
C VAL A 288 -23.38 2.09 -1.28
N TRP A 289 -23.80 1.70 -2.48
CA TRP A 289 -24.97 0.84 -2.66
C TRP A 289 -24.88 -0.47 -1.86
N ASN A 290 -26.03 -0.86 -1.28
CA ASN A 290 -26.21 -2.12 -0.55
C ASN A 290 -25.19 -2.33 0.59
N THR A 291 -24.65 -1.26 1.15
CA THR A 291 -23.80 -1.28 2.34
C THR A 291 -24.44 -0.52 3.48
N GLY A 292 -24.04 -0.83 4.71
CA GLY A 292 -24.50 -0.14 5.91
C GLY A 292 -23.30 0.24 6.77
N LEU A 293 -23.33 1.46 7.30
CA LEU A 293 -22.41 1.96 8.30
C LEU A 293 -23.14 2.01 9.64
N TYR A 294 -22.59 1.39 10.68
CA TYR A 294 -23.20 1.32 12.00
C TYR A 294 -22.20 1.79 13.03
N ILE A 295 -22.54 2.81 13.79
CA ILE A 295 -21.68 3.33 14.85
C ILE A 295 -22.30 2.89 16.18
N LEU A 296 -21.60 1.99 16.87
CA LEU A 296 -22.13 1.27 18.01
C LEU A 296 -21.29 1.51 19.27
N ASP A 297 -21.95 1.39 20.45
CA ASP A 297 -21.30 1.37 21.75
C ASP A 297 -20.73 -0.04 22.08
N ASP A 298 -20.09 -0.19 23.24
CA ASP A 298 -19.53 -1.47 23.71
C ASP A 298 -20.58 -2.57 23.95
N CYS A 299 -21.86 -2.20 23.99
CA CYS A 299 -22.99 -3.13 24.07
C CYS A 299 -23.62 -3.40 22.69
N LEU A 300 -22.96 -3.00 21.62
CA LEU A 300 -23.42 -3.11 20.22
C LEU A 300 -24.73 -2.35 19.96
N ARG A 301 -25.03 -1.27 20.68
CA ARG A 301 -26.21 -0.43 20.48
C ARG A 301 -25.83 0.82 19.67
N PRO A 302 -26.72 1.30 18.76
CA PRO A 302 -26.46 2.53 18.00
C PRO A 302 -26.26 3.72 18.93
N VAL A 303 -25.22 4.53 18.64
CA VAL A 303 -24.96 5.79 19.34
C VAL A 303 -25.68 6.96 18.68
N PRO A 304 -26.11 7.99 19.43
CA PRO A 304 -26.71 9.20 18.87
C PRO A 304 -25.74 9.99 17.97
N PRO A 305 -26.26 10.81 17.03
CA PRO A 305 -25.42 11.73 16.24
C PRO A 305 -24.52 12.61 17.13
N GLY A 306 -23.24 12.73 16.74
CA GLY A 306 -22.23 13.49 17.48
C GLY A 306 -21.49 12.66 18.53
N VAL A 307 -22.00 11.50 18.93
CA VAL A 307 -21.32 10.59 19.87
C VAL A 307 -20.38 9.67 19.09
N THR A 308 -19.17 9.50 19.59
CA THR A 308 -18.18 8.57 19.03
C THR A 308 -18.45 7.15 19.49
N GLY A 309 -18.43 6.20 18.56
CA GLY A 309 -18.51 4.77 18.80
C GLY A 309 -17.62 4.01 17.83
N THR A 310 -17.65 2.69 17.93
CA THR A 310 -16.95 1.79 17.00
C THR A 310 -17.75 1.67 15.70
N LEU A 311 -17.05 1.80 14.56
CA LEU A 311 -17.65 1.65 13.24
C LEU A 311 -17.73 0.19 12.84
N TYR A 312 -18.92 -0.29 12.64
CA TYR A 312 -19.24 -1.60 12.07
C TYR A 312 -19.76 -1.44 10.64
N LEU A 313 -19.39 -2.39 9.79
CA LEU A 313 -19.77 -2.38 8.37
C LEU A 313 -20.68 -3.57 8.09
N GLY A 314 -21.71 -3.36 7.27
CA GLY A 314 -22.64 -4.42 6.89
C GLY A 314 -23.03 -4.35 5.43
N GLY A 315 -23.70 -5.37 4.91
CA GLY A 315 -24.25 -5.40 3.57
C GLY A 315 -23.54 -6.33 2.60
N ARG A 316 -23.77 -6.10 1.30
CA ARG A 316 -23.36 -7.02 0.24
C ARG A 316 -21.86 -7.02 -0.05
N GLN A 317 -21.13 -5.98 0.36
CA GLN A 317 -19.70 -5.85 0.13
C GLN A 317 -18.82 -6.55 1.16
N LEU A 318 -19.38 -7.11 2.23
CA LEU A 318 -18.58 -7.85 3.20
C LEU A 318 -17.88 -9.03 2.52
N ALA A 319 -16.60 -9.18 2.81
CA ALA A 319 -15.81 -10.36 2.47
C ALA A 319 -16.40 -11.63 3.10
N ASP A 320 -16.10 -12.80 2.54
CA ASP A 320 -16.56 -14.07 3.09
C ASP A 320 -15.85 -14.37 4.42
N GLY A 321 -14.63 -13.86 4.61
CA GLY A 321 -13.82 -14.01 5.80
C GLY A 321 -12.35 -14.09 5.48
N TYR A 322 -11.59 -14.68 6.39
CA TYR A 322 -10.16 -14.92 6.23
C TYR A 322 -9.91 -16.37 5.82
N LEU A 323 -9.15 -16.56 4.75
CA LEU A 323 -8.84 -17.86 4.15
C LEU A 323 -8.20 -18.79 5.19
N GLY A 324 -8.83 -19.97 5.40
CA GLY A 324 -8.33 -20.96 6.35
C GLY A 324 -8.33 -20.53 7.83
N ARG A 325 -8.94 -19.36 8.17
CA ARG A 325 -8.93 -18.81 9.53
C ARG A 325 -10.36 -18.54 10.05
N PRO A 326 -11.13 -19.59 10.34
CA PRO A 326 -12.47 -19.43 10.90
C PRO A 326 -12.46 -18.70 12.26
N ASP A 327 -11.45 -18.93 13.08
CA ASP A 327 -11.23 -18.25 14.37
C ASP A 327 -11.18 -16.72 14.21
N LEU A 328 -10.38 -16.20 13.29
CA LEU A 328 -10.31 -14.77 13.02
C LEU A 328 -11.57 -14.25 12.34
N THR A 329 -12.19 -15.08 11.49
CA THR A 329 -13.42 -14.71 10.80
C THR A 329 -14.54 -14.48 11.80
N GLU A 330 -14.77 -15.41 12.72
CA GLU A 330 -15.80 -15.30 13.78
C GLU A 330 -15.53 -14.13 14.72
N ALA A 331 -14.26 -13.86 15.03
CA ALA A 331 -13.88 -12.76 15.92
C ALA A 331 -14.17 -11.36 15.31
N ARG A 332 -14.10 -11.22 13.97
CA ARG A 332 -14.25 -9.92 13.29
C ARG A 332 -15.57 -9.77 12.54
N PHE A 333 -16.17 -10.86 12.08
CA PHE A 333 -17.45 -10.84 11.37
C PHE A 333 -18.54 -11.37 12.30
N ILE A 334 -19.09 -10.49 13.12
CA ILE A 334 -20.08 -10.83 14.12
C ILE A 334 -21.50 -10.94 13.54
N LEU A 335 -22.36 -11.72 14.18
CA LEU A 335 -23.78 -11.76 13.89
C LEU A 335 -24.54 -10.88 14.90
N HIS A 336 -24.95 -9.70 14.44
CA HIS A 336 -25.75 -8.77 15.26
C HIS A 336 -27.23 -9.16 15.18
N PRO A 337 -27.98 -9.20 16.31
CA PRO A 337 -29.37 -9.65 16.32
C PRO A 337 -30.36 -8.74 15.56
N GLY A 338 -29.97 -7.55 15.20
CA GLY A 338 -30.81 -6.50 14.61
C GLY A 338 -30.86 -5.27 15.50
N PHE A 339 -31.42 -4.16 14.97
CA PHE A 339 -31.51 -2.87 15.67
C PHE A 339 -32.93 -2.56 16.19
N GLY A 340 -33.88 -3.47 16.02
CA GLY A 340 -35.25 -3.39 16.49
C GLY A 340 -35.88 -4.76 16.64
N ALA A 341 -37.04 -4.83 17.30
CA ALA A 341 -37.72 -6.08 17.61
C ALA A 341 -38.14 -6.89 16.36
N GLU A 342 -38.31 -6.25 15.22
CA GLU A 342 -38.71 -6.87 13.95
C GLU A 342 -37.53 -7.04 12.96
N ASP A 343 -36.31 -6.63 13.34
CA ASP A 343 -35.13 -6.69 12.47
C ASP A 343 -34.56 -8.12 12.44
N SER A 344 -34.12 -8.54 11.25
CA SER A 344 -33.41 -9.81 11.07
C SER A 344 -31.94 -9.68 11.50
N PRO A 345 -31.34 -10.78 11.97
CA PRO A 345 -29.91 -10.81 12.28
C PRO A 345 -29.06 -10.37 11.08
N ARG A 346 -28.05 -9.59 11.34
CA ARG A 346 -27.15 -9.01 10.31
C ARG A 346 -25.72 -9.39 10.58
N ARG A 347 -25.03 -9.80 9.55
CA ARG A 347 -23.57 -9.98 9.62
C ARG A 347 -22.91 -8.61 9.53
N LEU A 348 -22.08 -8.28 10.52
CA LEU A 348 -21.34 -7.03 10.61
C LEU A 348 -19.85 -7.33 10.72
N TYR A 349 -19.04 -6.49 10.09
CA TYR A 349 -17.59 -6.50 10.24
C TYR A 349 -17.17 -5.43 11.25
N ASP A 350 -16.43 -5.83 12.29
CA ASP A 350 -15.78 -4.93 13.24
C ASP A 350 -14.53 -4.33 12.62
N SER A 351 -14.60 -3.05 12.22
CA SER A 351 -13.49 -2.37 11.56
C SER A 351 -12.35 -2.01 12.52
N GLY A 352 -12.63 -1.88 13.82
CA GLY A 352 -11.73 -1.32 14.82
C GLY A 352 -11.54 0.20 14.68
N ASP A 353 -12.25 0.85 13.76
CA ASP A 353 -12.22 2.29 13.56
C ASP A 353 -13.25 2.97 14.48
N LEU A 354 -12.92 4.17 14.97
CA LEU A 354 -13.82 5.05 15.69
C LEU A 354 -14.44 6.04 14.74
N ALA A 355 -15.75 6.26 14.85
CA ALA A 355 -16.48 7.20 14.01
C ALA A 355 -17.62 7.87 14.78
N ARG A 356 -18.21 8.91 14.20
CA ARG A 356 -19.46 9.53 14.66
C ARG A 356 -20.33 9.97 13.49
N TRP A 357 -21.64 9.97 13.70
CA TRP A 357 -22.58 10.58 12.78
C TRP A 357 -22.56 12.10 12.89
N ARG A 358 -22.49 12.78 11.76
CA ARG A 358 -22.74 14.21 11.65
C ARG A 358 -24.27 14.46 11.57
N ARG A 359 -24.68 15.74 11.76
CA ARG A 359 -26.09 16.13 11.64
C ARG A 359 -26.64 16.03 10.22
N ASP A 360 -25.78 16.11 9.21
CA ASP A 360 -26.11 15.96 7.80
C ASP A 360 -26.20 14.49 7.34
N GLY A 361 -26.00 13.54 8.26
CA GLY A 361 -26.04 12.12 7.99
C GLY A 361 -24.73 11.54 7.43
N ALA A 362 -23.69 12.34 7.25
CA ALA A 362 -22.36 11.85 6.90
C ALA A 362 -21.64 11.25 8.11
N VAL A 363 -20.75 10.31 7.86
CA VAL A 363 -19.89 9.71 8.88
C VAL A 363 -18.53 10.42 8.89
N GLU A 364 -18.09 10.75 10.09
CA GLU A 364 -16.78 11.34 10.36
C GLU A 364 -15.88 10.32 11.07
N TYR A 365 -14.69 10.09 10.53
CA TYR A 365 -13.66 9.22 11.10
C TYR A 365 -12.99 9.89 12.31
N ARG A 366 -12.75 9.14 13.38
CA ARG A 366 -12.23 9.63 14.67
C ARG A 366 -10.99 8.90 15.16
N GLY A 367 -10.35 8.12 14.31
CA GLY A 367 -9.16 7.34 14.66
C GLY A 367 -9.45 5.85 14.85
N ARG A 368 -8.58 5.15 15.54
CA ARG A 368 -8.68 3.71 15.80
C ARG A 368 -8.71 3.39 17.28
N LEU A 369 -9.38 2.27 17.60
CA LEU A 369 -9.37 1.67 18.94
C LEU A 369 -8.08 0.90 19.23
N ASP A 370 -7.51 0.29 18.19
CA ASP A 370 -6.30 -0.54 18.26
C ASP A 370 -5.03 0.25 17.86
N HIS A 371 -3.92 -0.45 17.85
CA HIS A 371 -2.61 0.13 17.51
C HIS A 371 -2.25 0.00 16.03
N GLN A 372 -3.19 -0.45 15.20
CA GLN A 372 -2.99 -0.52 13.77
C GLN A 372 -2.79 0.88 13.19
N VAL A 373 -1.83 1.02 12.29
CA VAL A 373 -1.54 2.29 11.64
C VAL A 373 -1.71 2.19 10.13
N LYS A 374 -2.07 3.29 9.50
CA LYS A 374 -2.05 3.44 8.05
C LYS A 374 -0.86 4.31 7.69
N LEU A 375 0.14 3.73 7.03
CA LEU A 375 1.36 4.41 6.63
C LEU A 375 1.51 4.32 5.11
N ARG A 376 1.47 5.45 4.43
CA ARG A 376 1.53 5.55 2.95
C ARG A 376 0.51 4.65 2.26
N GLY A 377 -0.72 4.63 2.81
CA GLY A 377 -1.82 3.81 2.34
C GLY A 377 -1.74 2.34 2.76
N GLN A 378 -0.62 1.87 3.30
CA GLN A 378 -0.50 0.50 3.79
C GLN A 378 -1.08 0.36 5.19
N ARG A 379 -1.88 -0.68 5.36
CA ARG A 379 -2.42 -1.09 6.66
C ARG A 379 -1.36 -1.94 7.37
N ILE A 380 -0.81 -1.41 8.46
CA ILE A 380 0.29 -2.03 9.20
C ILE A 380 -0.18 -2.40 10.60
N GLU A 381 -0.09 -3.67 10.93
CA GLU A 381 -0.25 -4.19 12.29
C GLU A 381 1.11 -4.11 12.99
N LEU A 382 1.20 -3.27 14.00
CA LEU A 382 2.47 -3.11 14.75
C LEU A 382 2.90 -4.42 15.41
N GLY A 383 1.93 -5.26 15.80
CA GLY A 383 2.19 -6.59 16.36
C GLY A 383 2.93 -7.54 15.40
N GLU A 384 2.75 -7.42 14.08
CA GLU A 384 3.51 -8.22 13.10
C GLU A 384 4.99 -7.83 13.10
N ILE A 385 5.27 -6.54 13.25
CA ILE A 385 6.65 -6.04 13.37
C ILE A 385 7.26 -6.50 14.69
N GLU A 386 6.51 -6.35 15.80
CA GLU A 386 6.93 -6.79 17.13
C GLU A 386 7.24 -8.30 17.14
N ALA A 387 6.40 -9.12 16.48
CA ALA A 387 6.63 -10.55 16.33
C ALA A 387 7.93 -10.86 15.56
N ALA A 388 8.20 -10.16 14.46
CA ALA A 388 9.43 -10.34 13.69
C ALA A 388 10.68 -10.04 14.54
N PHE A 389 10.70 -8.91 15.26
CA PHE A 389 11.81 -8.58 16.16
C PHE A 389 12.00 -9.60 17.28
N SER A 390 10.91 -10.15 17.81
CA SER A 390 10.93 -11.15 18.91
C SER A 390 11.60 -12.46 18.51
N THR A 391 11.76 -12.75 17.21
CA THR A 391 12.50 -13.94 16.73
C THR A 391 14.02 -13.75 16.77
N HIS A 392 14.51 -12.53 16.98
CA HIS A 392 15.94 -12.27 17.10
C HIS A 392 16.46 -12.74 18.46
N PRO A 393 17.59 -13.52 18.51
CA PRO A 393 18.08 -14.11 19.76
C PRO A 393 18.39 -13.11 20.87
N GLN A 394 18.77 -11.89 20.50
CA GLN A 394 19.12 -10.83 21.45
C GLN A 394 17.94 -9.91 21.81
N CYS A 395 16.74 -10.18 21.31
CA CYS A 395 15.54 -9.43 21.65
C CYS A 395 14.80 -10.10 22.80
N ARG A 396 14.68 -9.42 23.95
CA ARG A 396 13.87 -9.88 25.10
C ARG A 396 12.46 -9.35 25.05
N GLN A 397 12.30 -8.06 24.75
CA GLN A 397 11.01 -7.39 24.61
C GLN A 397 11.10 -6.35 23.50
N VAL A 398 9.99 -6.10 22.83
CA VAL A 398 9.90 -5.08 21.80
C VAL A 398 8.55 -4.37 21.85
N ALA A 399 8.57 -3.10 21.52
CA ALA A 399 7.37 -2.30 21.26
C ALA A 399 7.59 -1.47 20.00
N VAL A 400 6.62 -1.44 19.13
CA VAL A 400 6.67 -0.62 17.91
C VAL A 400 5.58 0.45 17.97
N ILE A 401 5.94 1.67 17.58
CA ILE A 401 4.96 2.77 17.47
C ILE A 401 5.20 3.55 16.17
N ALA A 402 4.12 4.15 15.66
CA ALA A 402 4.23 5.20 14.65
C ALA A 402 4.43 6.55 15.34
N ARG A 403 5.47 7.27 14.97
CA ARG A 403 5.73 8.65 15.41
C ARG A 403 5.56 9.62 14.26
N VAL A 404 5.07 10.80 14.58
CA VAL A 404 5.04 11.92 13.65
C VAL A 404 6.38 12.64 13.77
N ASP A 405 7.05 12.87 12.65
CA ASP A 405 8.28 13.68 12.60
C ASP A 405 7.97 15.18 12.54
N ASP A 406 9.02 15.99 12.63
CA ASP A 406 8.89 17.46 12.62
C ASP A 406 8.32 18.03 11.31
N GLN A 407 8.32 17.24 10.24
CA GLN A 407 7.73 17.58 8.93
C GLN A 407 6.30 17.06 8.76
N GLY A 408 5.71 16.45 9.81
CA GLY A 408 4.37 15.87 9.78
C GLY A 408 4.29 14.47 9.14
N GLY A 409 5.42 13.87 8.78
CA GLY A 409 5.50 12.50 8.27
C GLY A 409 5.40 11.48 9.40
N GLN A 410 4.72 10.35 9.14
CA GLN A 410 4.70 9.24 10.10
C GLN A 410 5.84 8.26 9.83
N ARG A 411 6.49 7.79 10.91
CA ARG A 411 7.60 6.81 10.89
C ARG A 411 7.37 5.72 11.92
N LEU A 412 7.78 4.50 11.58
CA LEU A 412 7.82 3.37 12.52
C LEU A 412 9.12 3.43 13.31
N VAL A 413 9.01 3.27 14.63
CA VAL A 413 10.16 3.20 15.55
C VAL A 413 9.99 1.97 16.43
N ALA A 414 11.01 1.11 16.47
CA ALA A 414 11.05 -0.05 17.35
C ALA A 414 11.83 0.28 18.63
N TYR A 415 11.27 -0.06 19.77
CA TYR A 415 11.90 0.04 21.10
C TYR A 415 12.18 -1.36 21.57
N VAL A 416 13.45 -1.73 21.67
CA VAL A 416 13.88 -3.10 21.97
C VAL A 416 14.61 -3.15 23.30
N VAL A 417 14.22 -4.10 24.14
CA VAL A 417 14.95 -4.46 25.35
C VAL A 417 15.81 -5.68 24.99
N PRO A 418 17.14 -5.54 24.97
CA PRO A 418 18.02 -6.66 24.65
C PRO A 418 18.05 -7.70 25.77
N GLN A 419 18.49 -8.92 25.44
CA GLN A 419 18.85 -9.93 26.43
C GLN A 419 20.05 -9.42 27.26
N SER A 420 19.84 -9.14 28.53
CA SER A 420 20.87 -8.64 29.45
C SER A 420 20.52 -9.05 30.86
N ASP A 421 21.54 -9.36 31.66
CA ASP A 421 21.44 -9.64 33.10
C ASP A 421 21.41 -8.34 33.94
N ALA A 422 21.45 -7.16 33.32
CA ALA A 422 21.43 -5.87 34.01
C ALA A 422 20.04 -5.57 34.60
N GLU A 423 20.02 -4.86 35.71
CA GLU A 423 18.76 -4.40 36.36
C GLU A 423 17.94 -3.54 35.38
N PRO A 424 16.61 -3.79 35.26
CA PRO A 424 15.77 -3.10 34.31
C PRO A 424 15.52 -1.64 34.73
N GLN A 425 16.04 -0.70 33.98
CA GLN A 425 15.75 0.72 34.10
C GLN A 425 15.34 1.29 32.73
N PRO A 426 14.39 2.24 32.62
CA PRO A 426 13.96 2.80 31.35
C PRO A 426 14.99 3.80 30.79
N VAL A 427 16.21 3.35 30.58
CA VAL A 427 17.34 4.11 30.07
C VAL A 427 17.66 3.62 28.66
N VAL A 428 18.02 4.55 27.77
CA VAL A 428 18.45 4.24 26.40
C VAL A 428 19.87 3.63 26.47
N ILE A 429 20.05 2.53 25.75
CA ILE A 429 21.33 1.84 25.60
C ILE A 429 21.93 2.23 24.25
N ASN A 430 23.20 2.57 24.25
CA ASN A 430 23.94 2.91 23.02
C ASN A 430 24.71 1.66 22.56
N ASP A 431 24.09 0.87 21.67
CA ASP A 431 24.72 -0.27 20.99
C ASP A 431 24.23 -0.29 19.54
N GLU A 432 24.94 0.42 18.68
CA GLU A 432 24.60 0.58 17.27
C GLU A 432 24.69 -0.73 16.50
N ALA A 433 25.67 -1.59 16.82
CA ALA A 433 25.85 -2.86 16.14
C ALA A 433 24.65 -3.80 16.38
N LEU A 434 24.11 -3.81 17.61
CA LEU A 434 22.90 -4.56 17.92
C LEU A 434 21.67 -3.97 17.24
N ALA A 435 21.53 -2.63 17.21
CA ALA A 435 20.42 -1.97 16.54
C ALA A 435 20.39 -2.28 15.04
N GLU A 436 21.56 -2.26 14.38
CA GLU A 436 21.70 -2.62 12.98
C GLU A 436 21.39 -4.11 12.72
N SER A 437 21.92 -5.01 13.55
CA SER A 437 21.63 -6.45 13.48
C SER A 437 20.13 -6.74 13.59
N LEU A 438 19.41 -6.04 14.47
CA LEU A 438 17.97 -6.15 14.65
C LEU A 438 17.20 -5.65 13.40
N LEU A 439 17.65 -4.55 12.79
CA LEU A 439 17.06 -4.03 11.55
C LEU A 439 17.31 -4.97 10.37
N ASP A 440 18.51 -5.52 10.23
CA ASP A 440 18.82 -6.47 9.18
C ASP A 440 17.97 -7.74 9.31
N HIS A 441 17.83 -8.24 10.54
CA HIS A 441 16.92 -9.37 10.79
C HIS A 441 15.48 -9.04 10.36
N ALA A 442 14.98 -7.86 10.73
CA ALA A 442 13.65 -7.42 10.33
C ALA A 442 13.47 -7.32 8.80
N ARG A 443 14.50 -6.84 8.08
CA ARG A 443 14.52 -6.76 6.60
C ARG A 443 14.40 -8.13 5.92
N THR A 444 14.88 -9.20 6.55
CA THR A 444 14.73 -10.56 6.00
C THR A 444 13.31 -11.13 6.13
N LEU A 445 12.49 -10.59 7.03
CA LEU A 445 11.17 -11.12 7.38
C LEU A 445 10.01 -10.23 6.95
N LEU A 446 10.22 -8.92 6.91
CA LEU A 446 9.16 -7.91 6.72
C LEU A 446 9.27 -7.22 5.37
N PRO A 447 8.14 -6.82 4.77
CA PRO A 447 8.12 -5.88 3.65
C PRO A 447 8.83 -4.57 4.01
N ALA A 448 9.46 -3.93 3.06
CA ALA A 448 10.23 -2.69 3.27
C ALA A 448 9.44 -1.58 3.99
N ALA A 449 8.14 -1.47 3.72
CA ALA A 449 7.28 -0.47 4.37
C ALA A 449 6.97 -0.76 5.85
N MET A 450 7.20 -2.00 6.31
CA MET A 450 7.02 -2.43 7.70
C MET A 450 8.33 -2.41 8.50
N VAL A 451 9.47 -2.22 7.86
CA VAL A 451 10.76 -2.11 8.55
C VAL A 451 10.82 -0.74 9.26
N PRO A 452 11.04 -0.71 10.58
CA PRO A 452 11.17 0.54 11.31
C PRO A 452 12.34 1.40 10.79
N SER A 453 12.18 2.70 10.79
CA SER A 453 13.22 3.65 10.41
C SER A 453 14.30 3.82 11.49
N ALA A 454 14.00 3.39 12.73
CA ALA A 454 14.95 3.44 13.84
C ALA A 454 14.65 2.33 14.86
N VAL A 455 15.72 1.82 15.48
CA VAL A 455 15.65 0.98 16.66
C VAL A 455 16.25 1.75 17.84
N VAL A 456 15.48 1.86 18.92
CA VAL A 456 15.92 2.44 20.20
C VAL A 456 16.07 1.31 21.19
N LEU A 457 17.29 1.08 21.65
CA LEU A 457 17.57 0.06 22.67
C LEU A 457 17.32 0.66 24.05
N MET A 458 16.61 -0.08 24.88
CA MET A 458 16.23 0.34 26.23
C MET A 458 16.51 -0.79 27.24
N ALA A 459 16.90 -0.44 28.45
CA ALA A 459 17.07 -1.45 29.50
C ALA A 459 15.71 -1.99 30.00
N ALA A 460 14.63 -1.19 29.89
CA ALA A 460 13.25 -1.61 30.14
C ALA A 460 12.25 -0.74 29.37
N LEU A 461 11.10 -1.30 29.01
CA LEU A 461 9.98 -0.52 28.46
C LEU A 461 9.24 0.18 29.61
N PRO A 462 8.81 1.45 29.43
CA PRO A 462 8.06 2.17 30.46
C PRO A 462 6.68 1.55 30.67
N ILE A 463 6.27 1.47 31.94
CA ILE A 463 4.96 0.97 32.34
C ILE A 463 4.15 2.07 33.05
N ASN A 464 2.86 2.12 32.82
CA ASN A 464 1.95 3.03 33.52
C ASN A 464 1.56 2.50 34.90
N ALA A 465 0.80 3.29 35.65
CA ALA A 465 0.32 2.94 36.99
C ALA A 465 -0.54 1.66 37.03
N SER A 466 -1.09 1.22 35.90
CA SER A 466 -1.88 -0.02 35.78
C SER A 466 -1.03 -1.24 35.40
N GLY A 467 0.31 -1.11 35.33
CA GLY A 467 1.21 -2.20 34.92
C GLY A 467 1.24 -2.48 33.42
N LYS A 468 0.57 -1.66 32.60
CA LYS A 468 0.60 -1.77 31.13
C LYS A 468 1.69 -0.87 30.56
N MET A 469 2.23 -1.24 29.39
CA MET A 469 3.22 -0.42 28.67
C MET A 469 2.69 0.99 28.40
N ASP A 470 3.48 1.99 28.77
CA ASP A 470 3.20 3.41 28.50
C ASP A 470 3.88 3.85 27.20
N ARG A 471 3.16 3.70 26.09
CA ARG A 471 3.66 4.11 24.77
C ARG A 471 3.96 5.61 24.67
N LYS A 472 3.34 6.46 25.49
CA LYS A 472 3.55 7.90 25.50
C LYS A 472 4.85 8.29 26.20
N ALA A 473 5.31 7.48 27.14
CA ALA A 473 6.55 7.68 27.86
C ALA A 473 7.81 7.18 27.10
N LEU A 474 7.64 6.54 25.92
CA LEU A 474 8.76 6.12 25.09
C LEU A 474 9.52 7.35 24.59
N PRO A 475 10.86 7.39 24.70
CA PRO A 475 11.67 8.55 24.29
C PRO A 475 11.60 8.77 22.77
N ALA A 476 11.86 9.99 22.33
CA ALA A 476 12.09 10.24 20.91
C ALA A 476 13.37 9.52 20.46
N PRO A 477 13.40 8.93 19.24
CA PRO A 477 14.64 8.34 18.73
C PRO A 477 15.66 9.48 18.57
N VAL A 478 16.84 9.27 19.14
CA VAL A 478 17.98 10.15 18.89
C VAL A 478 18.74 9.52 17.75
N PHE A 479 18.73 10.13 16.60
CA PHE A 479 19.60 9.72 15.49
C PHE A 479 21.01 10.15 15.87
N ALA A 480 21.85 9.20 16.28
CA ALA A 480 23.21 9.48 16.67
C ALA A 480 23.97 10.06 15.48
N VAL A 481 24.49 11.25 15.66
CA VAL A 481 25.43 11.84 14.72
C VAL A 481 26.79 11.21 15.02
N GLN A 482 27.14 10.17 14.26
CA GLN A 482 28.48 9.57 14.34
C GLN A 482 29.56 10.59 13.95
N ALA A 483 30.81 10.31 14.32
CA ALA A 483 31.96 11.08 13.84
C ALA A 483 32.01 11.00 12.30
N ARG A 484 31.53 12.06 11.64
CA ARG A 484 31.29 12.09 10.20
C ARG A 484 32.57 12.35 9.45
N THR A 485 32.90 11.53 8.46
CA THR A 485 33.86 11.91 7.43
C THR A 485 33.21 12.95 6.52
N PRO A 486 33.69 14.20 6.51
CA PRO A 486 33.04 15.24 5.73
C PRO A 486 33.16 14.95 4.22
N ALA A 487 32.14 15.32 3.47
CA ALA A 487 32.12 15.25 2.02
C ALA A 487 33.29 16.05 1.42
N ARG A 488 34.09 15.43 0.56
CA ARG A 488 35.32 16.01 0.00
C ARG A 488 35.18 16.37 -1.46
N THR A 489 34.67 15.45 -2.27
CA THR A 489 34.49 15.70 -3.71
C THR A 489 33.31 16.63 -3.98
N PRO A 490 33.27 17.32 -5.13
CA PRO A 490 32.13 18.13 -5.52
C PRO A 490 30.83 17.31 -5.53
N GLN A 491 30.89 16.06 -5.99
CA GLN A 491 29.73 15.18 -6.08
C GLN A 491 29.23 14.73 -4.68
N GLU A 492 30.16 14.38 -3.77
CA GLU A 492 29.81 14.06 -2.38
C GLU A 492 29.13 15.27 -1.69
N LYS A 493 29.67 16.49 -1.88
CA LYS A 493 29.09 17.72 -1.35
C LYS A 493 27.68 17.98 -1.89
N GLN A 494 27.47 17.72 -3.16
CA GLN A 494 26.17 17.88 -3.81
C GLN A 494 25.15 16.91 -3.23
N VAL A 495 25.51 15.63 -3.08
CA VAL A 495 24.64 14.61 -2.48
C VAL A 495 24.38 14.92 -1.02
N ALA A 496 25.40 15.27 -0.22
CA ALA A 496 25.25 15.63 1.18
C ALA A 496 24.32 16.85 1.37
N ALA A 497 24.46 17.88 0.54
CA ALA A 497 23.57 19.03 0.55
C ALA A 497 22.13 18.66 0.19
N ALA A 498 21.94 17.77 -0.80
CA ALA A 498 20.61 17.28 -1.17
C ALA A 498 19.97 16.46 -0.04
N PHE A 499 20.74 15.62 0.67
CA PHE A 499 20.26 14.91 1.86
C PHE A 499 19.84 15.89 2.95
N ALA A 500 20.70 16.84 3.30
CA ALA A 500 20.43 17.82 4.36
C ALA A 500 19.14 18.60 4.08
N ASP A 501 18.97 19.09 2.86
CA ASP A 501 17.80 19.88 2.47
C ASP A 501 16.51 19.05 2.49
N ILE A 502 16.56 17.82 1.98
CA ILE A 502 15.36 16.98 1.88
C ILE A 502 14.95 16.40 3.23
N LEU A 503 15.93 16.08 4.08
CA LEU A 503 15.69 15.55 5.43
C LEU A 503 15.49 16.66 6.47
N GLY A 504 15.74 17.92 6.12
CA GLY A 504 15.68 19.06 7.05
C GLY A 504 16.73 18.97 8.15
N LEU A 505 17.94 18.45 7.83
CA LEU A 505 19.01 18.30 8.81
C LEU A 505 19.66 19.64 9.11
N PRO A 506 20.00 19.90 10.38
CA PRO A 506 20.68 21.14 10.77
C PRO A 506 22.13 21.21 10.28
N GLU A 507 22.74 20.05 10.01
CA GLU A 507 24.12 19.89 9.55
C GLU A 507 24.18 18.97 8.33
N GLN A 508 25.22 19.14 7.50
CA GLN A 508 25.42 18.25 6.35
C GLN A 508 25.88 16.86 6.81
N PRO A 509 25.29 15.79 6.24
CA PRO A 509 25.72 14.42 6.52
C PRO A 509 27.14 14.15 5.99
N GLY A 510 27.82 13.18 6.61
CA GLY A 510 29.10 12.66 6.16
C GLY A 510 28.96 11.65 5.03
N VAL A 511 30.08 11.16 4.49
CA VAL A 511 30.10 10.25 3.34
C VAL A 511 29.55 8.85 3.66
N GLU A 512 29.64 8.43 4.91
CA GLU A 512 29.12 7.14 5.40
C GLU A 512 27.65 7.22 5.84
N ASP A 513 27.08 8.42 5.95
CA ASP A 513 25.71 8.59 6.42
C ASP A 513 24.71 8.03 5.39
N ASP A 514 23.85 7.11 5.83
CA ASP A 514 22.79 6.49 5.08
C ASP A 514 21.52 7.34 5.11
N PHE A 515 20.93 7.59 3.94
CA PHE A 515 19.72 8.40 3.78
C PHE A 515 18.55 7.92 4.64
N PHE A 516 18.34 6.61 4.69
CA PHE A 516 17.23 6.02 5.43
C PHE A 516 17.47 6.03 6.93
N MET A 517 18.73 5.82 7.36
CA MET A 517 19.12 5.91 8.77
C MET A 517 19.03 7.35 9.29
N LEU A 518 19.27 8.35 8.45
CA LEU A 518 19.06 9.78 8.78
C LEU A 518 17.58 10.18 8.78
N GLY A 519 16.68 9.22 8.55
CA GLY A 519 15.24 9.45 8.58
C GLY A 519 14.59 9.60 7.21
N GLY A 520 15.31 9.33 6.13
CA GLY A 520 14.76 9.22 4.79
C GLY A 520 13.76 8.07 4.68
N HIS A 521 12.86 8.21 3.74
CA HIS A 521 11.88 7.18 3.39
C HIS A 521 11.58 7.24 1.89
N SER A 522 10.85 6.26 1.35
CA SER A 522 10.62 6.11 -0.09
C SER A 522 10.15 7.40 -0.79
N LEU A 523 9.25 8.16 -0.17
CA LEU A 523 8.78 9.43 -0.73
C LEU A 523 9.87 10.50 -0.76
N LEU A 524 10.68 10.59 0.30
CA LEU A 524 11.81 11.51 0.35
C LEU A 524 12.94 11.04 -0.58
N ALA A 525 13.14 9.72 -0.73
CA ALA A 525 14.08 9.15 -1.69
C ALA A 525 13.69 9.49 -3.15
N THR A 526 12.39 9.52 -3.46
CA THR A 526 11.90 9.97 -4.76
C THR A 526 12.25 11.45 -5.01
N ARG A 527 12.02 12.31 -4.00
CA ARG A 527 12.40 13.73 -4.09
C ARG A 527 13.91 13.90 -4.20
N LEU A 528 14.68 13.06 -3.52
CA LEU A 528 16.13 13.04 -3.62
C LEU A 528 16.60 12.66 -5.03
N ALA A 529 16.05 11.58 -5.58
CA ALA A 529 16.38 11.12 -6.93
C ALA A 529 16.05 12.20 -7.97
N ALA A 530 14.87 12.81 -7.89
CA ALA A 530 14.48 13.91 -8.78
C ALA A 530 15.44 15.10 -8.68
N ARG A 531 15.74 15.56 -7.47
CA ARG A 531 16.66 16.69 -7.24
C ARG A 531 18.07 16.40 -7.75
N LEU A 532 18.60 15.21 -7.47
CA LEU A 532 19.95 14.83 -7.92
C LEU A 532 20.00 14.65 -9.43
N ARG A 533 18.92 14.18 -10.08
CA ARG A 533 18.76 14.13 -11.54
C ARG A 533 18.87 15.52 -12.15
N ASP A 534 18.08 16.48 -11.64
CA ASP A 534 18.09 17.86 -12.11
C ASP A 534 19.46 18.53 -11.94
N GLN A 535 20.17 18.21 -10.85
CA GLN A 535 21.47 18.81 -10.54
C GLN A 535 22.65 18.17 -11.29
N SER A 536 22.58 16.85 -11.55
CA SER A 536 23.68 16.08 -12.15
C SER A 536 23.55 15.89 -13.66
N GLY A 537 22.32 16.08 -14.19
CA GLY A 537 22.02 15.89 -15.61
C GLY A 537 21.97 14.42 -16.05
N VAL A 538 22.09 13.45 -15.13
CA VAL A 538 22.03 12.02 -15.44
C VAL A 538 20.72 11.38 -15.00
N GLU A 539 20.28 10.35 -15.69
CA GLU A 539 19.11 9.54 -15.32
C GLU A 539 19.39 8.74 -14.04
N LEU A 540 18.91 9.27 -12.90
CA LEU A 540 19.01 8.62 -11.59
C LEU A 540 17.66 7.99 -11.24
N THR A 541 17.63 6.67 -11.12
CA THR A 541 16.43 5.93 -10.71
C THR A 541 16.24 5.93 -9.19
N LEU A 542 15.00 5.76 -8.74
CA LEU A 542 14.71 5.56 -7.31
C LEU A 542 15.44 4.32 -6.76
N GLY A 543 15.53 3.25 -7.55
CA GLY A 543 16.28 2.03 -7.21
C GLY A 543 17.74 2.31 -6.83
N ALA A 544 18.40 3.24 -7.55
CA ALA A 544 19.79 3.61 -7.26
C ALA A 544 19.95 4.24 -5.85
N VAL A 545 18.95 4.96 -5.34
CA VAL A 545 18.98 5.51 -3.97
C VAL A 545 18.86 4.40 -2.93
N PHE A 546 18.06 3.35 -3.22
CA PHE A 546 17.94 2.19 -2.34
C PHE A 546 19.19 1.30 -2.35
N GLU A 547 19.81 1.11 -3.51
CA GLU A 547 21.03 0.31 -3.67
C GLU A 547 22.28 1.02 -3.13
N HIS A 548 22.28 2.34 -3.15
CA HIS A 548 23.40 3.19 -2.73
C HIS A 548 22.92 4.27 -1.74
N PRO A 549 22.43 3.91 -0.56
CA PRO A 549 21.79 4.86 0.34
C PRO A 549 22.76 5.81 1.06
N GLU A 550 24.06 5.52 1.05
CA GLU A 550 25.09 6.37 1.65
C GLU A 550 25.51 7.50 0.72
N VAL A 551 25.81 8.68 1.29
CA VAL A 551 26.26 9.85 0.53
C VAL A 551 27.40 9.52 -0.44
N GLY A 552 28.45 8.83 0.05
CA GLY A 552 29.62 8.50 -0.76
C GLY A 552 29.35 7.48 -1.86
N ARG A 553 28.52 6.46 -1.56
CA ARG A 553 28.16 5.42 -2.55
C ARG A 553 27.27 6.00 -3.65
N LEU A 554 26.31 6.86 -3.29
CA LEU A 554 25.43 7.50 -4.25
C LEU A 554 26.20 8.49 -5.12
N ALA A 555 27.11 9.27 -4.54
CA ALA A 555 27.99 10.18 -5.27
C ALA A 555 28.86 9.42 -6.30
N ALA A 556 29.48 8.32 -5.89
CA ALA A 556 30.28 7.47 -6.77
C ALA A 556 29.44 6.81 -7.88
N TRP A 557 28.17 6.51 -7.62
CA TRP A 557 27.26 6.00 -8.63
C TRP A 557 26.91 7.06 -9.68
N ILE A 558 26.60 8.28 -9.25
CA ILE A 558 26.31 9.42 -10.14
C ILE A 558 27.53 9.72 -11.04
N GLU A 559 28.75 9.75 -10.47
CA GLU A 559 29.97 9.95 -11.25
C GLU A 559 30.18 8.86 -12.32
N ARG A 560 29.85 7.61 -12.00
CA ARG A 560 29.91 6.52 -12.99
C ARG A 560 28.92 6.70 -14.14
N LEU A 561 27.70 7.16 -13.85
CA LEU A 561 26.71 7.45 -14.88
C LEU A 561 27.18 8.60 -15.80
N GLN A 562 27.68 9.70 -15.23
CA GLN A 562 28.19 10.84 -15.97
C GLN A 562 29.35 10.45 -16.92
N ARG A 563 30.26 9.59 -16.47
CA ARG A 563 31.36 9.08 -17.33
C ARG A 563 30.83 8.24 -18.49
N ARG A 564 29.85 7.36 -18.23
CA ARG A 564 29.25 6.54 -19.30
C ARG A 564 28.54 7.36 -20.37
N GLU A 565 27.85 8.43 -19.98
CA GLU A 565 27.19 9.35 -20.90
C GLU A 565 28.22 10.17 -21.69
N ALA A 566 29.31 10.60 -21.06
CA ALA A 566 30.41 11.30 -21.74
C ALA A 566 31.15 10.39 -22.72
N ASP A 567 31.30 9.09 -22.46
CA ASP A 567 31.94 8.12 -23.35
C ASP A 567 31.01 7.69 -24.52
N ALA A 568 29.69 7.94 -24.39
CA ALA A 568 28.68 7.59 -25.39
C ALA A 568 28.37 8.75 -26.37
N THR A 569 28.85 9.98 -26.07
CA THR A 569 28.72 11.20 -26.91
C THR A 569 29.99 11.47 -27.68
#